data_4964bc7f0dbb551b27c94ea9f8c68af3
#
_entry.id   4964bc7f0dbb551b27c94ea9f8c68af3
#
_cell.length_a   1.000
_cell.length_b   1.000
_cell.length_c   1.000
_cell.angle_alpha   90.00
_cell.angle_beta   90.00
_cell.angle_gamma   90.00
#
_symmetry.space_group_name_H-M   'P 1'
#
loop_
_entity.id
_entity.type
_entity.pdbx_description
1 polymer ?
#
loop_
_entity_poly.entity_id
_entity_poly.type
_entity_poly.pdbx_seq_one_letter_code
_entity_poly.pdbx_strand_id
1 'polypeptide(L)'
;MTLSSSVIFTPRLELVPLVADDADEMAIVLGDERMHEFTGGVPMSVDELRERYSFLVVGRSPDGSELWFNWIVRSRADAAAVGVVQATVVAGGASANIAWEVGTPWQREGYASEAASAMVEWLIHEGVTIIEAHIHAGHRASCRVAEHIGLKPTAETIDGEAVWRCPTDTEV
;
A
#
# COMPACT_ATOMS: atom_id res chain seq x y z
N MET A 1 -10.89 -13.76 -14.27
CA MET A 1 -9.72 -13.94 -13.39
C MET A 1 -10.16 -13.56 -11.98
N THR A 2 -10.09 -14.45 -11.02
CA THR A 2 -10.52 -14.16 -9.64
C THR A 2 -9.28 -13.83 -8.85
N LEU A 3 -8.97 -12.54 -8.70
CA LEU A 3 -7.92 -12.05 -7.81
C LEU A 3 -8.29 -12.43 -6.36
N SER A 4 -7.38 -13.07 -5.64
CA SER A 4 -7.56 -13.41 -4.24
C SER A 4 -6.30 -13.05 -3.46
N SER A 5 -6.44 -12.31 -2.39
CA SER A 5 -5.33 -11.98 -1.52
C SER A 5 -4.75 -13.24 -0.87
N SER A 6 -3.46 -13.47 -1.05
CA SER A 6 -2.69 -14.52 -0.39
C SER A 6 -1.58 -13.89 0.43
N VAL A 7 -1.01 -14.68 1.34
CA VAL A 7 0.20 -14.26 2.06
C VAL A 7 1.35 -14.17 1.06
N ILE A 8 2.11 -13.07 1.12
CA ILE A 8 3.29 -12.84 0.31
C ILE A 8 4.52 -12.84 1.22
N PHE A 9 5.52 -13.65 0.88
CA PHE A 9 6.76 -13.75 1.64
C PHE A 9 7.90 -13.02 0.93
N THR A 10 8.70 -12.32 1.72
CA THR A 10 9.96 -11.72 1.31
C THR A 10 11.10 -12.24 2.19
N PRO A 11 12.37 -11.88 1.96
CA PRO A 11 13.45 -12.28 2.85
C PRO A 11 13.25 -11.90 4.33
N ARG A 12 12.69 -10.70 4.60
CA ARG A 12 12.54 -10.19 5.97
C ARG A 12 11.10 -10.01 6.42
N LEU A 13 10.13 -10.00 5.49
CA LEU A 13 8.75 -9.62 5.75
C LEU A 13 7.78 -10.72 5.33
N GLU A 14 6.62 -10.65 5.93
CA GLU A 14 5.43 -11.41 5.58
C GLU A 14 4.28 -10.42 5.42
N LEU A 15 3.69 -10.36 4.23
CA LEU A 15 2.51 -9.56 3.94
C LEU A 15 1.27 -10.43 4.16
N VAL A 16 0.58 -10.21 5.26
CA VAL A 16 -0.58 -11.02 5.66
C VAL A 16 -1.86 -10.28 5.29
N PRO A 17 -2.81 -10.91 4.59
CA PRO A 17 -4.09 -10.26 4.30
C PRO A 17 -4.72 -9.67 5.55
N LEU A 18 -5.10 -8.38 5.48
CA LEU A 18 -5.65 -7.59 6.57
C LEU A 18 -6.95 -8.18 7.09
N VAL A 19 -7.11 -8.22 8.41
CA VAL A 19 -8.37 -8.53 9.11
C VAL A 19 -8.75 -7.40 10.07
N ALA A 20 -10.02 -7.33 10.47
CA ALA A 20 -10.50 -6.24 11.32
C ALA A 20 -9.79 -6.18 12.70
N ASP A 21 -9.40 -7.33 13.24
CA ASP A 21 -8.72 -7.44 14.54
C ASP A 21 -7.28 -6.90 14.53
N ASP A 22 -6.68 -6.71 13.36
CA ASP A 22 -5.36 -6.05 13.24
C ASP A 22 -5.41 -4.59 13.72
N ALA A 23 -6.60 -3.99 13.86
CA ALA A 23 -6.76 -2.61 14.29
C ALA A 23 -6.11 -2.30 15.64
N ASP A 24 -6.12 -3.24 16.59
CA ASP A 24 -5.52 -3.05 17.91
C ASP A 24 -4.01 -2.81 17.82
N GLU A 25 -3.31 -3.64 17.08
CA GLU A 25 -1.86 -3.52 16.87
C GLU A 25 -1.54 -2.34 15.94
N MET A 26 -2.31 -2.18 14.86
CA MET A 26 -2.03 -1.15 13.85
C MET A 26 -2.31 0.27 14.34
N ALA A 27 -3.22 0.48 15.28
CA ALA A 27 -3.41 1.79 15.92
C ALA A 27 -2.14 2.26 16.65
N ILE A 28 -1.35 1.33 17.16
CA ILE A 28 -0.04 1.64 17.76
C ILE A 28 1.01 1.90 16.67
N VAL A 29 1.08 1.04 15.66
CA VAL A 29 2.05 1.13 14.55
C VAL A 29 1.90 2.44 13.78
N LEU A 30 0.65 2.86 13.50
CA LEU A 30 0.30 4.04 12.71
C LEU A 30 -0.04 5.27 13.57
N GLY A 31 0.15 5.18 14.89
CA GLY A 31 -0.29 6.21 15.86
C GLY A 31 0.61 7.45 15.96
N ASP A 32 1.69 7.54 15.19
CA ASP A 32 2.59 8.70 15.21
C ASP A 32 2.05 9.83 14.32
N GLU A 33 1.74 10.99 14.91
CA GLU A 33 1.24 12.17 14.18
C GLU A 33 2.15 12.60 13.02
N ARG A 34 3.45 12.36 13.12
CA ARG A 34 4.42 12.68 12.06
C ARG A 34 4.18 11.91 10.76
N MET A 35 3.51 10.77 10.82
CA MET A 35 3.15 10.00 9.63
C MET A 35 2.10 10.72 8.77
N HIS A 36 1.34 11.65 9.37
CA HIS A 36 0.29 12.41 8.70
C HIS A 36 0.75 13.76 8.13
N GLU A 37 2.04 14.09 8.24
CA GLU A 37 2.60 15.37 7.78
C GLU A 37 2.29 15.67 6.30
N PHE A 38 2.33 14.64 5.45
CA PHE A 38 2.10 14.76 4.00
C PHE A 38 0.74 14.27 3.54
N THR A 39 0.12 13.35 4.27
CA THR A 39 -1.18 12.78 3.93
C THR A 39 -2.34 13.54 4.56
N GLY A 40 -2.05 14.36 5.56
CA GLY A 40 -3.06 15.10 6.32
C GLY A 40 -3.83 14.22 7.31
N GLY A 41 -4.68 14.86 8.12
CA GLY A 41 -5.46 14.18 9.14
C GLY A 41 -4.70 13.97 10.46
N VAL A 42 -5.23 13.06 11.27
CA VAL A 42 -4.66 12.63 12.55
C VAL A 42 -4.71 11.12 12.64
N PRO A 43 -3.89 10.49 13.50
CA PRO A 43 -3.97 9.06 13.74
C PRO A 43 -5.40 8.62 14.14
N MET A 44 -5.87 7.55 13.54
CA MET A 44 -7.17 6.96 13.89
C MET A 44 -7.09 6.27 15.25
N SER A 45 -8.16 6.40 16.03
CA SER A 45 -8.37 5.56 17.21
C SER A 45 -8.53 4.08 16.82
N VAL A 46 -8.38 3.19 17.77
CA VAL A 46 -8.59 1.74 17.54
C VAL A 46 -9.98 1.46 16.95
N ASP A 47 -11.02 2.12 17.46
CA ASP A 47 -12.39 1.90 17.00
C ASP A 47 -12.62 2.39 15.58
N GLU A 48 -12.11 3.58 15.23
CA GLU A 48 -12.16 4.11 13.86
C GLU A 48 -11.38 3.21 12.89
N LEU A 49 -10.21 2.73 13.30
CA LEU A 49 -9.40 1.84 12.48
C LEU A 49 -10.07 0.48 12.28
N ARG A 50 -10.72 -0.06 13.33
CA ARG A 50 -11.47 -1.32 13.24
C ARG A 50 -12.68 -1.18 12.31
N GLU A 51 -13.40 -0.07 12.37
CA GLU A 51 -14.51 0.21 11.45
C GLU A 51 -13.99 0.28 10.00
N ARG A 52 -12.89 1.01 9.77
CA ARG A 52 -12.24 1.10 8.46
C ARG A 52 -11.80 -0.29 7.95
N TYR A 53 -11.16 -1.10 8.79
CA TYR A 53 -10.69 -2.43 8.42
C TYR A 53 -11.86 -3.36 8.13
N SER A 54 -12.93 -3.30 8.91
CA SER A 54 -14.16 -4.05 8.65
C SER A 54 -14.77 -3.73 7.28
N PHE A 55 -14.64 -2.48 6.81
CA PHE A 55 -15.04 -2.07 5.48
C PHE A 55 -14.08 -2.60 4.41
N LEU A 56 -12.77 -2.49 4.62
CA LEU A 56 -11.74 -2.92 3.66
C LEU A 56 -11.70 -4.43 3.44
N VAL A 57 -12.00 -5.25 4.46
CA VAL A 57 -12.00 -6.73 4.32
C VAL A 57 -13.10 -7.25 3.41
N VAL A 58 -14.10 -6.42 3.05
CA VAL A 58 -15.08 -6.75 2.00
C VAL A 58 -14.40 -6.98 0.64
N GLY A 59 -13.23 -6.36 0.42
CA GLY A 59 -12.36 -6.59 -0.73
C GLY A 59 -12.85 -5.97 -2.03
N ARG A 60 -13.89 -5.13 -1.99
CA ARG A 60 -14.40 -4.43 -3.19
C ARG A 60 -15.25 -3.22 -2.83
N SER A 61 -15.34 -2.27 -3.77
CA SER A 61 -16.26 -1.14 -3.66
C SER A 61 -17.73 -1.57 -3.71
N PRO A 62 -18.64 -0.77 -3.11
CA PRO A 62 -20.09 -1.07 -3.12
C PRO A 62 -20.70 -1.20 -4.51
N ASP A 63 -20.18 -0.47 -5.49
CA ASP A 63 -20.61 -0.49 -6.89
C ASP A 63 -19.89 -1.58 -7.72
N GLY A 64 -18.92 -2.28 -7.13
CA GLY A 64 -18.14 -3.32 -7.77
C GLY A 64 -17.10 -2.81 -8.79
N SER A 65 -16.85 -1.51 -8.86
CA SER A 65 -15.88 -0.92 -9.81
C SER A 65 -14.42 -1.11 -9.39
N GLU A 66 -14.17 -1.46 -8.13
CA GLU A 66 -12.84 -1.64 -7.57
C GLU A 66 -12.74 -2.92 -6.75
N LEU A 67 -11.56 -3.53 -6.77
CA LEU A 67 -11.14 -4.60 -5.87
C LEU A 67 -10.07 -4.06 -4.93
N TRP A 68 -10.19 -4.35 -3.65
CA TRP A 68 -9.31 -3.85 -2.61
C TRP A 68 -8.49 -4.97 -1.99
N PHE A 69 -7.18 -4.81 -2.06
CA PHE A 69 -6.19 -5.72 -1.48
C PHE A 69 -5.39 -4.97 -0.44
N ASN A 70 -5.41 -5.45 0.79
CA ASN A 70 -4.72 -4.82 1.91
C ASN A 70 -3.96 -5.90 2.66
N TRP A 71 -2.70 -5.62 3.00
CA TRP A 71 -1.85 -6.53 3.77
C TRP A 71 -1.21 -5.79 4.94
N ILE A 72 -1.24 -6.42 6.09
CA ILE A 72 -0.39 -6.04 7.20
C ILE A 72 1.02 -6.55 6.91
N VAL A 73 1.99 -5.66 6.98
CA VAL A 73 3.41 -6.00 6.82
C VAL A 73 3.95 -6.42 8.18
N ARG A 74 4.39 -7.67 8.29
CA ARG A 74 4.96 -8.24 9.51
C ARG A 74 6.43 -8.57 9.34
N SER A 75 7.22 -8.28 10.35
CA SER A 75 8.62 -8.73 10.43
C SER A 75 8.67 -10.23 10.68
N ARG A 76 9.45 -10.96 9.88
CA ARG A 76 9.62 -12.41 10.07
C ARG A 76 10.51 -12.76 11.26
N ALA A 77 11.25 -11.79 11.80
CA ALA A 77 12.13 -12.02 12.94
C ALA A 77 11.36 -12.18 14.25
N ASP A 78 10.27 -11.45 14.43
CA ASP A 78 9.53 -11.36 15.69
C ASP A 78 7.99 -11.32 15.51
N ALA A 79 7.52 -11.46 14.27
CA ALA A 79 6.10 -11.38 13.87
C ALA A 79 5.41 -10.04 14.17
N ALA A 80 6.14 -9.02 14.59
CA ALA A 80 5.58 -7.69 14.87
C ALA A 80 5.04 -7.05 13.58
N ALA A 81 3.88 -6.40 13.65
CA ALA A 81 3.40 -5.54 12.57
C ALA A 81 4.27 -4.30 12.49
N VAL A 82 4.72 -3.97 11.29
CA VAL A 82 5.61 -2.82 11.03
C VAL A 82 4.98 -1.80 10.09
N GLY A 83 3.90 -2.16 9.40
CA GLY A 83 3.24 -1.28 8.44
C GLY A 83 2.09 -1.96 7.70
N VAL A 84 1.62 -1.30 6.67
CA VAL A 84 0.55 -1.76 5.79
C VAL A 84 0.87 -1.41 4.34
N VAL A 85 0.50 -2.27 3.40
CA VAL A 85 0.48 -1.97 1.97
C VAL A 85 -0.90 -2.28 1.40
N GLN A 86 -1.31 -1.50 0.42
CA GLN A 86 -2.62 -1.63 -0.18
C GLN A 86 -2.57 -1.44 -1.69
N ALA A 87 -3.48 -2.13 -2.38
CA ALA A 87 -3.72 -1.96 -3.80
C ALA A 87 -5.22 -1.87 -4.07
N THR A 88 -5.63 -0.82 -4.78
CA THR A 88 -6.97 -0.68 -5.34
C THR A 88 -6.88 -0.98 -6.82
N VAL A 89 -7.47 -2.11 -7.24
CA VAL A 89 -7.46 -2.59 -8.62
C VAL A 89 -8.79 -2.26 -9.28
N VAL A 90 -8.75 -1.58 -10.43
CA VAL A 90 -9.97 -1.29 -11.20
C VAL A 90 -10.59 -2.59 -11.71
N ALA A 91 -11.92 -2.70 -11.65
CA ALA A 91 -12.64 -3.87 -12.14
C ALA A 91 -12.27 -4.15 -13.60
N GLY A 92 -11.87 -5.38 -13.89
CA GLY A 92 -11.25 -5.76 -15.17
C GLY A 92 -9.75 -6.01 -15.06
N GLY A 93 -9.11 -5.58 -13.96
CA GLY A 93 -7.75 -5.99 -13.58
C GLY A 93 -6.60 -5.29 -14.32
N ALA A 94 -6.89 -4.27 -15.17
CA ALA A 94 -5.85 -3.65 -15.99
C ALA A 94 -4.96 -2.67 -15.22
N SER A 95 -5.50 -1.97 -14.21
CA SER A 95 -4.77 -0.94 -13.48
C SER A 95 -4.96 -1.04 -11.97
N ALA A 96 -3.95 -0.65 -11.23
CA ALA A 96 -3.95 -0.56 -9.77
C ALA A 96 -3.35 0.75 -9.27
N ASN A 97 -4.00 1.34 -8.26
CA ASN A 97 -3.41 2.38 -7.43
C ASN A 97 -2.87 1.73 -6.16
N ILE A 98 -1.63 2.03 -5.79
CA ILE A 98 -0.95 1.42 -4.65
C ILE A 98 -0.52 2.46 -3.62
N ALA A 99 -0.48 2.02 -2.35
CA ALA A 99 0.03 2.82 -1.25
C ALA A 99 0.76 1.95 -0.22
N TRP A 100 1.60 2.57 0.59
CA TRP A 100 2.38 1.95 1.64
C TRP A 100 2.56 2.89 2.82
N GLU A 101 2.54 2.33 4.02
CA GLU A 101 2.84 3.02 5.27
C GLU A 101 3.69 2.11 6.15
N VAL A 102 4.75 2.65 6.73
CA VAL A 102 5.61 1.96 7.71
C VAL A 102 5.70 2.80 8.96
N GLY A 103 5.41 2.20 10.10
CA GLY A 103 5.46 2.86 11.40
C GLY A 103 6.82 3.47 11.69
N THR A 104 6.84 4.62 12.35
CA THR A 104 8.04 5.43 12.59
C THR A 104 9.23 4.64 13.14
N PRO A 105 9.08 3.69 14.10
CA PRO A 105 10.20 2.91 14.63
C PRO A 105 10.91 2.04 13.59
N TRP A 106 10.22 1.67 12.51
CA TRP A 106 10.73 0.75 11.47
C TRP A 106 11.08 1.45 10.16
N GLN A 107 10.98 2.77 10.12
CA GLN A 107 11.39 3.56 8.95
C GLN A 107 12.91 3.53 8.76
N ARG A 108 13.37 3.78 7.52
CA ARG A 108 14.77 3.77 7.08
C ARG A 108 15.47 2.40 7.11
N GLU A 109 14.72 1.33 7.38
CA GLU A 109 15.20 -0.06 7.33
C GLU A 109 14.98 -0.73 5.96
N GLY A 110 14.37 0.00 5.01
CA GLY A 110 14.04 -0.52 3.68
C GLY A 110 12.77 -1.36 3.62
N TYR A 111 12.02 -1.44 4.68
CA TYR A 111 10.79 -2.26 4.74
C TYR A 111 9.71 -1.80 3.77
N ALA A 112 9.50 -0.48 3.61
CA ALA A 112 8.53 0.04 2.66
C ALA A 112 8.87 -0.37 1.22
N SER A 113 10.14 -0.27 0.81
CA SER A 113 10.59 -0.68 -0.52
C SER A 113 10.45 -2.18 -0.73
N GLU A 114 10.82 -3.01 0.26
CA GLU A 114 10.70 -4.47 0.19
C GLU A 114 9.24 -4.91 0.09
N ALA A 115 8.37 -4.37 0.93
CA ALA A 115 6.94 -4.69 0.93
C ALA A 115 6.24 -4.22 -0.35
N ALA A 116 6.50 -2.99 -0.79
CA ALA A 116 5.91 -2.45 -2.01
C ALA A 116 6.39 -3.22 -3.26
N SER A 117 7.68 -3.62 -3.33
CA SER A 117 8.19 -4.47 -4.42
C SER A 117 7.45 -5.79 -4.49
N ALA A 118 7.28 -6.48 -3.37
CA ALA A 118 6.58 -7.77 -3.32
C ALA A 118 5.10 -7.64 -3.74
N MET A 119 4.43 -6.58 -3.31
CA MET A 119 3.05 -6.29 -3.76
C MET A 119 2.99 -6.00 -5.26
N VAL A 120 3.93 -5.23 -5.81
CA VAL A 120 4.00 -4.93 -7.25
C VAL A 120 4.24 -6.21 -8.06
N GLU A 121 5.16 -7.06 -7.64
CA GLU A 121 5.42 -8.35 -8.28
C GLU A 121 4.16 -9.24 -8.28
N TRP A 122 3.44 -9.28 -7.16
CA TRP A 122 2.18 -9.99 -7.06
C TRP A 122 1.14 -9.42 -8.04
N LEU A 123 0.96 -8.09 -8.10
CA LEU A 123 0.02 -7.44 -9.03
C LEU A 123 0.35 -7.77 -10.49
N ILE A 124 1.62 -7.72 -10.88
CA ILE A 124 2.07 -8.07 -12.24
C ILE A 124 1.77 -9.54 -12.53
N HIS A 125 2.05 -10.44 -11.59
CA HIS A 125 1.73 -11.87 -11.73
C HIS A 125 0.23 -12.12 -11.92
N GLU A 126 -0.60 -11.33 -11.25
CA GLU A 126 -2.06 -11.35 -11.38
C GLU A 126 -2.58 -10.66 -12.67
N GLY A 127 -1.69 -10.12 -13.49
CA GLY A 127 -2.01 -9.55 -14.80
C GLY A 127 -2.33 -8.06 -14.81
N VAL A 128 -2.05 -7.34 -13.71
CA VAL A 128 -2.13 -5.87 -13.70
C VAL A 128 -1.00 -5.30 -14.56
N THR A 129 -1.33 -4.42 -15.48
CA THR A 129 -0.38 -3.85 -16.45
C THR A 129 -0.02 -2.40 -16.18
N ILE A 130 -0.90 -1.66 -15.48
CA ILE A 130 -0.68 -0.26 -15.11
C ILE A 130 -0.68 -0.16 -13.59
N ILE A 131 0.42 0.29 -13.01
CA ILE A 131 0.55 0.49 -11.57
C ILE A 131 0.88 1.96 -11.31
N GLU A 132 0.10 2.59 -10.44
CA GLU A 132 0.21 3.99 -10.09
C GLU A 132 0.29 4.18 -8.57
N ALA A 133 0.93 5.26 -8.15
CA ALA A 133 0.88 5.77 -6.79
C ALA A 133 0.73 7.29 -6.82
N HIS A 134 -0.04 7.84 -5.88
CA HIS A 134 -0.19 9.28 -5.71
C HIS A 134 0.66 9.71 -4.51
N ILE A 135 1.59 10.63 -4.73
CA ILE A 135 2.59 11.00 -3.73
C ILE A 135 2.72 12.52 -3.64
N HIS A 136 2.57 13.05 -2.44
CA HIS A 136 2.85 14.46 -2.19
C HIS A 136 4.31 14.78 -2.55
N ALA A 137 4.55 15.83 -3.33
CA ALA A 137 5.88 16.17 -3.86
C ALA A 137 6.95 16.40 -2.78
N GLY A 138 6.54 16.82 -1.58
CA GLY A 138 7.42 16.98 -0.42
C GLY A 138 7.78 15.67 0.28
N HIS A 139 7.04 14.59 0.02
CA HIS A 139 7.23 13.30 0.70
C HIS A 139 8.38 12.49 0.09
N ARG A 140 9.61 12.97 0.28
CA ARG A 140 10.82 12.38 -0.32
C ARG A 140 11.04 10.91 -0.02
N ALA A 141 10.59 10.44 1.15
CA ALA A 141 10.72 9.02 1.52
C ALA A 141 9.85 8.14 0.61
N SER A 142 8.58 8.51 0.38
CA SER A 142 7.69 7.80 -0.53
C SER A 142 8.14 7.91 -2.00
N CYS A 143 8.67 9.07 -2.43
CA CYS A 143 9.25 9.20 -3.77
C CYS A 143 10.38 8.19 -4.00
N ARG A 144 11.27 7.98 -3.02
CA ARG A 144 12.35 6.98 -3.11
C ARG A 144 11.83 5.54 -3.17
N VAL A 145 10.76 5.23 -2.45
CA VAL A 145 10.11 3.91 -2.56
C VAL A 145 9.54 3.74 -3.98
N ALA A 146 8.83 4.75 -4.50
CA ALA A 146 8.29 4.72 -5.86
C ALA A 146 9.39 4.50 -6.92
N GLU A 147 10.51 5.23 -6.82
CA GLU A 147 11.67 5.03 -7.69
C GLU A 147 12.23 3.60 -7.60
N HIS A 148 12.34 3.08 -6.36
CA HIS A 148 12.87 1.73 -6.11
C HIS A 148 12.02 0.64 -6.76
N ILE A 149 10.70 0.79 -6.75
CA ILE A 149 9.76 -0.17 -7.37
C ILE A 149 9.53 0.10 -8.87
N GLY A 150 10.30 1.01 -9.47
CA GLY A 150 10.28 1.27 -10.91
C GLY A 150 9.22 2.28 -11.38
N LEU A 151 8.51 2.95 -10.47
CA LEU A 151 7.60 4.03 -10.86
C LEU A 151 8.39 5.30 -11.20
N LYS A 152 7.83 6.10 -12.11
CA LYS A 152 8.37 7.42 -12.48
C LYS A 152 7.28 8.48 -12.33
N PRO A 153 7.66 9.70 -11.90
CA PRO A 153 6.70 10.79 -11.83
C PRO A 153 6.22 11.15 -13.25
N THR A 154 4.93 11.39 -13.37
CA THR A 154 4.30 11.90 -14.59
C THR A 154 4.08 13.41 -14.48
N ALA A 155 3.51 14.03 -15.51
CA ALA A 155 3.08 15.42 -15.47
C ALA A 155 1.68 15.60 -14.83
N GLU A 156 1.03 14.49 -14.46
CA GLU A 156 -0.32 14.49 -13.91
C GLU A 156 -0.28 14.74 -12.39
N THR A 157 -1.31 15.42 -11.89
CA THR A 157 -1.55 15.60 -10.46
C THR A 157 -3.02 15.29 -10.16
N ILE A 158 -3.26 14.61 -9.05
CA ILE A 158 -4.60 14.31 -8.53
C ILE A 158 -4.63 14.77 -7.08
N ASP A 159 -5.59 15.62 -6.73
CA ASP A 159 -5.77 16.18 -5.38
C ASP A 159 -4.50 16.83 -4.78
N GLY A 160 -3.63 17.39 -5.65
CA GLY A 160 -2.37 18.03 -5.24
C GLY A 160 -1.19 17.06 -5.11
N GLU A 161 -1.38 15.78 -5.35
CA GLU A 161 -0.34 14.76 -5.34
C GLU A 161 0.13 14.44 -6.76
N ALA A 162 1.44 14.23 -6.93
CA ALA A 162 2.01 13.79 -8.19
C ALA A 162 1.65 12.32 -8.46
N VAL A 163 1.20 12.04 -9.68
CA VAL A 163 0.97 10.67 -10.14
C VAL A 163 2.30 10.06 -10.56
N TRP A 164 2.64 8.95 -9.92
CA TRP A 164 3.78 8.11 -10.28
C TRP A 164 3.27 6.85 -10.95
N ARG A 165 3.87 6.47 -12.08
CA ARG A 165 3.40 5.33 -12.88
C ARG A 165 4.55 4.44 -13.33
N CYS A 166 4.30 3.14 -13.39
CA CYS A 166 5.20 2.23 -14.08
C CYS A 166 5.28 2.65 -15.57
N PRO A 167 6.48 2.85 -16.15
CA PRO A 167 6.58 3.08 -17.57
C PRO A 167 5.98 1.88 -18.30
N THR A 168 4.91 2.11 -19.04
CA THR A 168 4.40 1.11 -19.99
C THR A 168 5.46 0.92 -21.07
N ASP A 169 5.90 -0.31 -21.29
CA ASP A 169 6.68 -0.69 -22.48
C ASP A 169 5.78 -0.49 -23.73
N THR A 170 5.56 0.75 -24.10
CA THR A 170 4.86 1.10 -25.35
C THR A 170 5.48 2.37 -25.94
N GLU A 171 6.77 2.30 -26.23
CA GLU A 171 7.39 3.07 -27.29
C GLU A 171 8.54 2.22 -27.88
N VAL A 172 8.21 1.38 -28.82
CA VAL A 172 9.12 0.89 -29.86
C VAL A 172 8.55 1.26 -31.20
#